data_493ffa23b86ea4814574b36f0527bdcf
#
_entry.id   493ffa23b86ea4814574b36f0527bdcf
#
_cell.length_a   1.000
_cell.length_b   1.000
_cell.length_c   1.000
_cell.angle_alpha   90.00
_cell.angle_beta   90.00
_cell.angle_gamma   90.00
#
_symmetry.space_group_name_H-M   'P 1'
#
loop_
_entity.id
_entity.type
_entity.pdbx_description
1 polymer ?
#
loop_
_entity_poly.entity_id
_entity_poly.type
_entity_poly.pdbx_seq_one_letter_code
_entity_poly.pdbx_strand_id
1 'polypeptide(L)' 'MADERARLAIVLQRIAPDLAAPLWRVKTLRDLPVTWREDVADVLGYEAASRGFDEDEEPNEYGRELEALFEALAL' A
#
# COMPACT_ATOMS: atom_id res chain seq x y z
N MET A 1 -3.17 6.57 17.02
CA MET A 1 -2.88 6.92 15.63
C MET A 1 -2.76 5.68 14.78
N ALA A 2 -3.25 5.74 13.58
CA ALA A 2 -3.15 4.62 12.67
C ALA A 2 -1.68 4.41 12.28
N ASP A 3 -1.18 3.22 12.50
CA ASP A 3 0.15 2.84 12.07
C ASP A 3 0.08 2.51 10.58
N GLU A 4 0.69 3.33 9.73
CA GLU A 4 0.69 3.14 8.29
C GLU A 4 1.31 1.81 7.90
N ARG A 5 2.34 1.39 8.62
CA ARG A 5 2.97 0.09 8.38
C ARG A 5 1.97 -1.05 8.60
N ALA A 6 1.20 -0.99 9.69
CA ALA A 6 0.21 -2.01 9.99
C ALA A 6 -0.91 -2.02 8.95
N ARG A 7 -1.36 -0.85 8.55
CA ARG A 7 -2.41 -0.73 7.52
C ARG A 7 -1.92 -1.27 6.18
N LEU A 8 -0.71 -0.92 5.82
CA LEU A 8 -0.09 -1.41 4.59
C LEU A 8 0.05 -2.94 4.63
N ALA A 9 0.46 -3.47 5.78
CA ALA A 9 0.60 -4.91 5.95
C ALA A 9 -0.74 -5.63 5.75
N ILE A 10 -1.83 -5.06 6.27
CA ILE A 10 -3.16 -5.64 6.12
C ILE A 10 -3.55 -5.70 4.65
N VAL A 11 -3.33 -4.62 3.92
CA VAL A 11 -3.66 -4.57 2.49
C VAL A 11 -2.80 -5.55 1.70
N LEU A 12 -1.48 -5.52 1.92
CA LEU A 12 -0.56 -6.40 1.19
C LEU A 12 -0.78 -7.87 1.51
N GLN A 13 -1.15 -8.19 2.75
CA GLN A 13 -1.45 -9.57 3.11
C GLN A 13 -2.55 -10.16 2.24
N ARG A 14 -3.45 -9.31 1.79
CA ARG A 14 -4.58 -9.70 0.96
C ARG A 14 -4.25 -9.76 -0.52
N ILE A 15 -3.49 -8.77 -1.02
CA ILE A 15 -3.26 -8.62 -2.47
C ILE A 15 -1.89 -9.10 -2.93
N ALA A 16 -0.89 -9.05 -2.04
CA ALA A 16 0.48 -9.43 -2.38
C ALA A 16 1.21 -9.89 -1.12
N PRO A 17 0.84 -11.07 -0.56
CA PRO A 17 1.38 -11.51 0.73
C PRO A 17 2.91 -11.63 0.77
N ASP A 18 3.55 -11.90 -0.36
CA ASP A 18 5.01 -11.96 -0.41
C ASP A 18 5.63 -10.62 -0.08
N LEU A 19 4.96 -9.53 -0.43
CA LEU A 19 5.44 -8.18 -0.14
C LEU A 19 5.14 -7.76 1.30
N ALA A 20 4.17 -8.41 1.94
CA ALA A 20 3.84 -8.12 3.34
C ALA A 20 4.89 -8.66 4.31
N ALA A 21 5.55 -9.75 3.96
CA ALA A 21 6.48 -10.43 4.86
C ALA A 21 7.59 -9.52 5.40
N PRO A 22 8.27 -8.69 4.59
CA PRO A 22 9.33 -7.82 5.11
C PRO A 22 8.85 -6.79 6.13
N LEU A 23 7.56 -6.42 6.09
CA LEU A 23 7.02 -5.43 7.02
C LEU A 23 7.08 -5.89 8.48
N TRP A 24 7.03 -7.18 8.70
CA TRP A 24 7.06 -7.73 10.05
C TRP A 24 8.47 -7.73 10.67
N ARG A 25 9.49 -7.43 9.85
CA ARG A 25 10.90 -7.47 10.26
C ARG A 25 11.47 -6.08 10.53
N VAL A 26 10.75 -5.02 10.16
CA VAL A 26 11.26 -3.66 10.26
C VAL A 26 10.35 -2.83 11.16
N LYS A 27 10.90 -1.76 11.72
CA LYS A 27 10.14 -0.85 12.57
C LYS A 27 9.48 0.27 11.77
N THR A 28 10.10 0.67 10.67
CA THR A 28 9.60 1.75 9.83
C THR A 28 9.73 1.37 8.36
N LEU A 29 8.94 2.03 7.52
CA LEU A 29 9.00 1.82 6.08
C LEU A 29 10.34 2.23 5.48
N ARG A 30 11.04 3.14 6.15
CA ARG A 30 12.36 3.60 5.69
C ARG A 30 13.43 2.53 5.75
N ASP A 31 13.22 1.52 6.59
CA ASP A 31 14.16 0.43 6.74
C ASP A 31 14.10 -0.57 5.58
N LEU A 32 13.13 -0.42 4.70
CA LEU A 32 12.95 -1.31 3.56
C LEU A 32 13.64 -0.76 2.31
N PRO A 33 14.18 -1.65 1.45
CA PRO A 33 14.87 -1.20 0.25
C PRO A 33 13.94 -0.47 -0.72
N VAL A 34 14.54 0.40 -1.54
CA VAL A 34 13.81 1.15 -2.57
C VAL A 34 13.10 0.20 -3.54
N THR A 35 13.75 -0.89 -3.91
CA THR A 35 13.15 -1.88 -4.82
C THR A 35 11.86 -2.45 -4.25
N TRP A 36 11.83 -2.73 -2.94
CA TRP A 36 10.60 -3.19 -2.30
C TRP A 36 9.50 -2.13 -2.39
N ARG A 37 9.87 -0.87 -2.14
CA ARG A 37 8.89 0.22 -2.19
C ARG A 37 8.34 0.42 -3.60
N GLU A 38 9.18 0.28 -4.61
CA GLU A 38 8.74 0.37 -6.01
C GLU A 38 7.77 -0.75 -6.35
N ASP A 39 8.06 -1.97 -5.93
CA ASP A 39 7.17 -3.11 -6.16
C ASP A 39 5.83 -2.92 -5.48
N VAL A 40 5.84 -2.43 -4.23
CA VAL A 40 4.62 -2.16 -3.49
C VAL A 40 3.83 -1.03 -4.16
N ALA A 41 4.50 0.02 -4.62
CA ALA A 41 3.84 1.13 -5.30
C ALA A 41 3.12 0.64 -6.56
N ASP A 42 3.75 -0.26 -7.33
CA ASP A 42 3.13 -0.83 -8.51
C ASP A 42 1.88 -1.63 -8.17
N VAL A 43 1.97 -2.45 -7.11
CA VAL A 43 0.83 -3.26 -6.66
C VAL A 43 -0.31 -2.37 -6.18
N LEU A 44 0.00 -1.34 -5.39
CA LEU A 44 -1.02 -0.42 -4.89
C LEU A 44 -1.66 0.37 -6.04
N GLY A 45 -0.87 0.78 -7.01
CA GLY A 45 -1.39 1.48 -8.19
C GLY A 45 -2.33 0.61 -8.99
N TYR A 46 -1.98 -0.64 -9.21
CA TYR A 46 -2.82 -1.59 -9.91
C TYR A 46 -4.13 -1.83 -9.16
N GLU A 47 -4.05 -2.02 -7.86
CA GLU A 47 -5.22 -2.24 -7.03
C GLU A 47 -6.14 -1.03 -7.04
N ALA A 48 -5.57 0.18 -6.93
CA ALA A 48 -6.34 1.41 -6.99
C ALA A 48 -7.06 1.57 -8.32
N ALA A 49 -6.38 1.27 -9.43
CA ALA A 49 -6.97 1.35 -10.75
C ALA A 49 -8.10 0.32 -10.93
N SER A 50 -7.97 -0.85 -10.30
CA SER A 50 -8.93 -1.94 -10.46
C SER A 50 -10.13 -1.82 -9.53
N ARG A 51 -9.93 -1.33 -8.29
CA ARG A 51 -10.96 -1.37 -7.25
C ARG A 51 -11.12 -0.08 -6.46
N GLY A 52 -10.30 0.93 -6.74
CA GLY A 52 -10.27 2.18 -5.99
C GLY A 52 -11.23 3.24 -6.48
N PHE A 53 -12.01 2.96 -7.51
CA PHE A 53 -12.94 3.91 -8.11
C PHE A 53 -14.36 3.38 -8.08
N ASP A 54 -15.31 4.30 -7.96
CA ASP A 54 -16.73 3.95 -8.03
C ASP A 54 -17.23 4.04 -9.49
N GLU A 55 -18.54 3.90 -9.68
CA GLU A 55 -19.14 3.91 -11.00
C GLU A 55 -18.97 5.24 -11.75
N ASP A 56 -18.77 6.32 -10.99
CA ASP A 56 -18.59 7.66 -11.54
C ASP A 56 -17.11 7.98 -11.80
N GLU A 57 -16.24 7.00 -11.68
CA GLU A 57 -14.79 7.13 -11.84
C GLU A 57 -14.16 8.04 -10.80
N GLU A 58 -14.82 8.21 -9.64
CA GLU A 58 -14.26 8.95 -8.53
C GLU A 58 -13.66 7.98 -7.51
N PRO A 59 -12.58 8.38 -6.81
CA PRO A 59 -11.97 7.52 -5.80
C PRO A 59 -12.98 7.20 -4.70
N ASN A 60 -13.15 5.92 -4.39
CA ASN A 60 -13.96 5.48 -3.27
C ASN A 60 -13.13 5.48 -1.99
N GLU A 61 -13.70 5.05 -0.87
CA GLU A 61 -12.98 4.99 0.40
C GLU A 61 -11.71 4.14 0.31
N TYR A 62 -11.82 3.00 -0.36
CA TYR A 62 -10.69 2.09 -0.53
C TYR A 62 -9.60 2.75 -1.37
N GLY A 63 -9.99 3.43 -2.45
CA GLY A 63 -9.05 4.15 -3.30
C GLY A 63 -8.30 5.24 -2.55
N ARG A 64 -9.00 5.96 -1.68
CA ARG A 64 -8.38 7.00 -0.85
C ARG A 64 -7.40 6.39 0.15
N GLU A 65 -7.74 5.24 0.72
CA GLU A 65 -6.84 4.54 1.63
C GLU A 65 -5.58 4.09 0.91
N LEU A 66 -5.72 3.53 -0.29
CA LEU A 66 -4.58 3.11 -1.10
C LEU A 66 -3.70 4.29 -1.48
N GLU A 67 -4.31 5.43 -1.81
CA GLU A 67 -3.57 6.64 -2.13
C GLU A 67 -2.76 7.13 -0.93
N ALA A 68 -3.36 7.11 0.25
CA ALA A 68 -2.65 7.51 1.47
C ALA A 68 -1.47 6.57 1.75
N LEU A 69 -1.64 5.28 1.54
CA LEU A 69 -0.55 4.31 1.71
C LEU A 69 0.53 4.50 0.66
N PHE A 70 0.14 4.81 -0.56
CA PHE A 70 1.09 5.11 -1.63
C PHE A 70 1.94 6.32 -1.27
N GLU A 71 1.33 7.37 -0.74
CA GLU A 71 2.06 8.55 -0.30
C GLU A 71 3.01 8.24 0.85
N ALA A 72 2.63 7.33 1.74
CA ALA A 72 3.49 6.91 2.84
C ALA A 72 4.76 6.21 2.35
N LEU A 73 4.73 5.62 1.16
CA LEU A 73 5.91 5.01 0.54
C LEU A 73 6.83 6.03 -0.10
N ALA A 74 6.31 7.21 -0.41
CA ALA A 74 7.09 8.26 -1.07
C ALA A 74 8.20 8.75 -0.15
N LEU A 75 9.29 9.05 -0.74
CA LEU A 75 10.49 9.48 -0.02
C LEU A 75 10.59 10.99 0.04
#